data_ed07aa04166f83e2ea50d9215127a23c
#
_entry.id   ed07aa04166f83e2ea50d9215127a23c
#
_cell.length_a   1.000
_cell.length_b   1.000
_cell.length_c   1.000
_cell.angle_alpha   90.00
_cell.angle_beta   90.00
_cell.angle_gamma   90.00
#
_symmetry.space_group_name_H-M   'P 1'
#
loop_
_entity.id
_entity.type
_entity.pdbx_description
1 polymer ?
#
loop_
_entity_poly.entity_id
_entity_poly.type
_entity_poly.pdbx_seq_one_letter_code
_entity_poly.pdbx_strand_id
1 'polypeptide(L)'
;MKTALIISVYKNTADLAVVLKSVEQQSVSDFITVISEDGNSTEMADFVKNYSGKLDLIHLTQEDLGWQKNKALNNTIKTIDADYFIFIDGDCVLHPNFIENHLKFAREDRILAGKRIKLGPNYSDQLRNAKTVSEFAKVILPEIKSIKKDGAKFYEEGIYISPKSIFSFIAYLRKMSQIKGCNFSCYKSALEKINGFNEDYVLPAIGEDIDLTWRF
;
A
#
# COMPACT_ATOMS: atom_id res chain seq x y z
N MET A 1 -18.68 -7.50 -0.04
CA MET A 1 -17.88 -6.52 0.73
C MET A 1 -17.26 -5.57 -0.28
N LYS A 2 -17.71 -4.34 -0.29
CA LYS A 2 -17.20 -3.31 -1.17
C LYS A 2 -15.82 -2.87 -0.68
N THR A 3 -14.81 -2.99 -1.52
CA THR A 3 -13.40 -2.79 -1.12
C THR A 3 -12.78 -1.63 -1.88
N ALA A 4 -11.98 -0.81 -1.20
CA ALA A 4 -11.19 0.24 -1.82
C ALA A 4 -9.70 0.08 -1.49
N LEU A 5 -8.85 0.17 -2.52
CA LEU A 5 -7.42 0.33 -2.41
C LEU A 5 -7.09 1.83 -2.42
N ILE A 6 -6.52 2.32 -1.32
CA ILE A 6 -6.13 3.71 -1.15
C ILE A 6 -4.62 3.82 -1.35
N ILE A 7 -4.22 4.59 -2.35
CA ILE A 7 -2.81 4.86 -2.68
C ILE A 7 -2.50 6.28 -2.25
N SER A 8 -1.74 6.43 -1.16
CA SER A 8 -1.31 7.75 -0.67
C SER A 8 -0.16 8.27 -1.50
N VAL A 9 -0.30 9.46 -2.09
CA VAL A 9 0.70 10.05 -2.98
C VAL A 9 1.01 11.49 -2.62
N TYR A 10 2.24 11.92 -2.96
CA TYR A 10 2.68 13.31 -2.95
C TYR A 10 3.69 13.53 -4.09
N LYS A 11 3.28 14.27 -5.12
CA LYS A 11 4.13 14.77 -6.25
C LYS A 11 4.97 13.75 -7.05
N ASN A 12 4.87 12.45 -6.81
CA ASN A 12 5.70 11.44 -7.48
C ASN A 12 4.88 10.56 -8.43
N THR A 13 4.71 11.01 -9.66
CA THR A 13 3.97 10.29 -10.70
C THR A 13 4.75 9.09 -11.26
N ALA A 14 6.10 9.15 -11.24
CA ALA A 14 6.94 8.09 -11.79
C ALA A 14 6.83 6.79 -10.98
N ASP A 15 6.91 6.86 -9.65
CA ASP A 15 6.73 5.69 -8.79
C ASP A 15 5.26 5.22 -8.81
N LEU A 16 4.29 6.16 -8.82
CA LEU A 16 2.87 5.81 -8.97
C LEU A 16 2.59 5.00 -10.23
N ALA A 17 3.21 5.34 -11.38
CA ALA A 17 3.06 4.59 -12.62
C ALA A 17 3.46 3.11 -12.45
N VAL A 18 4.52 2.82 -11.69
CA VAL A 18 4.97 1.45 -11.41
C VAL A 18 4.02 0.74 -10.44
N VAL A 19 3.52 1.47 -9.43
CA VAL A 19 2.52 0.94 -8.50
C VAL A 19 1.25 0.56 -9.25
N LEU A 20 0.71 1.43 -10.11
CA LEU A 20 -0.50 1.15 -10.90
C LEU A 20 -0.35 -0.08 -11.80
N LYS A 21 0.81 -0.28 -12.43
CA LYS A 21 1.11 -1.52 -13.17
C LYS A 21 0.98 -2.77 -12.27
N SER A 22 1.37 -2.67 -11.01
CA SER A 22 1.23 -3.77 -10.05
C SER A 22 -0.21 -4.00 -9.60
N VAL A 23 -1.00 -2.93 -9.54
CA VAL A 23 -2.44 -2.98 -9.24
C VAL A 23 -3.19 -3.65 -10.39
N GLU A 24 -2.87 -3.35 -11.65
CA GLU A 24 -3.45 -4.03 -12.81
C GLU A 24 -3.18 -5.54 -12.86
N GLN A 25 -2.13 -5.99 -12.19
CA GLN A 25 -1.70 -7.40 -12.17
C GLN A 25 -2.22 -8.17 -10.94
N GLN A 26 -3.13 -7.60 -10.16
CA GLN A 26 -3.71 -8.29 -9.02
C GLN A 26 -4.56 -9.49 -9.45
N SER A 27 -4.55 -10.55 -8.63
CA SER A 27 -5.34 -11.77 -8.86
C SER A 27 -6.85 -11.58 -8.72
N VAL A 28 -7.28 -10.45 -8.19
CA VAL A 28 -8.68 -10.01 -8.06
C VAL A 28 -8.82 -8.62 -8.66
N SER A 29 -10.00 -8.30 -9.19
CA SER A 29 -10.29 -7.02 -9.88
C SER A 29 -11.49 -6.27 -9.31
N ASP A 30 -12.25 -6.88 -8.40
CA ASP A 30 -13.45 -6.25 -7.82
C ASP A 30 -13.06 -5.38 -6.61
N PHE A 31 -12.48 -4.19 -6.90
CA PHE A 31 -12.17 -3.17 -5.91
C PHE A 31 -12.06 -1.79 -6.56
N ILE A 32 -12.29 -0.75 -5.77
CA ILE A 32 -12.15 0.65 -6.18
C ILE A 32 -10.68 1.06 -5.99
N THR A 33 -10.08 1.74 -7.00
CA THR A 33 -8.73 2.28 -6.88
C THR A 33 -8.80 3.79 -6.66
N VAL A 34 -8.26 4.25 -5.53
CA VAL A 34 -8.29 5.66 -5.13
C VAL A 34 -6.87 6.20 -4.99
N ILE A 35 -6.58 7.27 -5.70
CA ILE A 35 -5.38 8.08 -5.53
C ILE A 35 -5.72 9.16 -4.50
N SER A 36 -5.15 9.05 -3.31
CA SER A 36 -5.32 10.01 -2.21
C SER A 36 -4.08 10.91 -2.18
N GLU A 37 -4.19 12.10 -2.81
CA GLU A 37 -3.07 13.04 -2.91
C GLU A 37 -3.09 14.00 -1.71
N ASP A 38 -1.96 14.04 -0.99
CA ASP A 38 -1.67 15.06 0.02
C ASP A 38 -1.16 16.33 -0.69
N GLY A 39 -2.04 16.94 -1.46
CA GLY A 39 -1.75 18.06 -2.33
C GLY A 39 -2.75 18.16 -3.47
N ASN A 40 -2.43 19.01 -4.44
CA ASN A 40 -3.23 19.24 -5.65
C ASN A 40 -2.33 19.62 -6.84
N SER A 41 -1.30 18.84 -7.08
CA SER A 41 -0.34 19.14 -8.14
C SER A 41 -0.94 18.95 -9.52
N THR A 42 -0.66 19.89 -10.42
CA THR A 42 -1.08 19.81 -11.83
C THR A 42 -0.50 18.56 -12.50
N GLU A 43 0.76 18.22 -12.17
CA GLU A 43 1.43 17.04 -12.72
C GLU A 43 0.69 15.74 -12.34
N MET A 44 0.24 15.60 -11.09
CA MET A 44 -0.54 14.45 -10.67
C MET A 44 -1.91 14.41 -11.33
N ALA A 45 -2.59 15.55 -11.40
CA ALA A 45 -3.88 15.67 -12.06
C ALA A 45 -3.81 15.30 -13.55
N ASP A 46 -2.79 15.79 -14.25
CA ASP A 46 -2.55 15.45 -15.66
C ASP A 46 -2.18 13.98 -15.83
N PHE A 47 -1.36 13.44 -14.94
CA PHE A 47 -1.01 12.01 -14.94
C PHE A 47 -2.27 11.13 -14.81
N VAL A 48 -3.12 11.38 -13.81
CA VAL A 48 -4.35 10.60 -13.60
C VAL A 48 -5.33 10.76 -14.75
N LYS A 49 -5.51 11.98 -15.25
CA LYS A 49 -6.40 12.27 -16.40
C LYS A 49 -5.97 11.54 -17.67
N ASN A 50 -4.67 11.44 -17.90
CA ASN A 50 -4.11 10.79 -19.10
C ASN A 50 -3.76 9.32 -18.87
N TYR A 51 -4.15 8.74 -17.73
CA TYR A 51 -3.93 7.33 -17.46
C TYR A 51 -4.68 6.46 -18.47
N SER A 52 -3.94 5.64 -19.20
CA SER A 52 -4.45 4.77 -20.28
C SER A 52 -4.48 3.28 -19.92
N GLY A 53 -4.25 2.96 -18.65
CA GLY A 53 -4.32 1.58 -18.15
C GLY A 53 -5.75 1.08 -17.95
N LYS A 54 -5.87 -0.06 -17.28
CA LYS A 54 -7.16 -0.78 -17.13
C LYS A 54 -7.96 -0.41 -15.89
N LEU A 55 -7.41 0.45 -15.02
CA LEU A 55 -8.04 0.80 -13.75
C LEU A 55 -8.91 2.06 -13.89
N ASP A 56 -10.09 2.03 -13.29
CA ASP A 56 -10.85 3.25 -13.06
C ASP A 56 -10.30 3.93 -11.80
N LEU A 57 -9.67 5.09 -11.99
CA LEU A 57 -9.01 5.82 -10.92
C LEU A 57 -9.93 6.92 -10.38
N ILE A 58 -10.13 6.93 -9.07
CA ILE A 58 -10.71 8.07 -8.36
C ILE A 58 -9.55 8.89 -7.79
N HIS A 59 -9.44 10.16 -8.16
CA HIS A 59 -8.42 11.08 -7.66
C HIS A 59 -9.04 12.05 -6.66
N LEU A 60 -8.59 11.97 -5.41
CA LEU A 60 -8.96 12.90 -4.35
C LEU A 60 -7.75 13.75 -3.97
N THR A 61 -7.97 15.04 -3.87
CA THR A 61 -6.92 16.04 -3.62
C THR A 61 -7.30 16.92 -2.43
N GLN A 62 -6.32 17.60 -1.87
CA GLN A 62 -6.50 18.67 -0.88
C GLN A 62 -5.49 19.79 -1.10
N GLU A 63 -5.66 20.91 -0.45
CA GLU A 63 -4.70 22.00 -0.49
C GLU A 63 -3.34 21.54 0.05
N ASP A 64 -2.24 21.89 -0.64
CA ASP A 64 -0.85 21.57 -0.22
C ASP A 64 -0.41 22.56 0.89
N LEU A 65 -0.65 22.17 2.12
CA LEU A 65 -0.26 22.94 3.33
C LEU A 65 0.90 22.26 4.09
N GLY A 66 1.76 21.56 3.39
CA GLY A 66 2.78 20.69 3.94
C GLY A 66 2.27 19.28 4.21
N TRP A 67 2.96 18.51 5.03
CA TRP A 67 2.61 17.11 5.26
C TRP A 67 1.28 16.98 6.03
N GLN A 68 0.22 16.58 5.37
CA GLN A 68 -1.11 16.35 5.94
C GLN A 68 -1.74 15.03 5.46
N LYS A 69 -0.92 14.01 5.31
CA LYS A 69 -1.34 12.67 4.84
C LYS A 69 -2.57 12.15 5.59
N ASN A 70 -2.61 12.28 6.91
CA ASN A 70 -3.71 11.78 7.72
C ASN A 70 -5.04 12.47 7.41
N LYS A 71 -5.01 13.76 7.11
CA LYS A 71 -6.19 14.52 6.67
C LYS A 71 -6.68 14.05 5.30
N ALA A 72 -5.76 13.83 4.34
CA ALA A 72 -6.09 13.28 3.03
C ALA A 72 -6.74 11.88 3.16
N LEU A 73 -6.19 11.02 4.01
CA LEU A 73 -6.75 9.69 4.28
C LEU A 73 -8.14 9.76 4.93
N ASN A 74 -8.36 10.63 5.91
CA ASN A 74 -9.67 10.82 6.54
C ASN A 74 -10.70 11.34 5.53
N ASN A 75 -10.33 12.28 4.66
CA ASN A 75 -11.19 12.76 3.58
C ASN A 75 -11.54 11.62 2.62
N THR A 76 -10.57 10.78 2.29
CA THR A 76 -10.80 9.62 1.42
C THR A 76 -11.79 8.64 2.04
N ILE A 77 -11.63 8.28 3.33
CA ILE A 77 -12.54 7.37 4.04
C ILE A 77 -13.97 7.91 4.11
N LYS A 78 -14.12 9.22 4.27
CA LYS A 78 -15.44 9.89 4.31
C LYS A 78 -16.11 9.91 2.93
N THR A 79 -15.33 10.11 1.87
CA THR A 79 -15.82 10.31 0.51
C THR A 79 -16.13 8.98 -0.19
N ILE A 80 -15.31 7.97 0.03
CA ILE A 80 -15.43 6.68 -0.67
C ILE A 80 -16.44 5.77 0.03
N ASP A 81 -17.41 5.33 -0.76
CA ASP A 81 -18.40 4.34 -0.32
C ASP A 81 -17.79 2.92 -0.45
N ALA A 82 -17.17 2.45 0.62
CA ALA A 82 -16.61 1.12 0.75
C ALA A 82 -16.71 0.61 2.19
N ASP A 83 -16.77 -0.72 2.36
CA ASP A 83 -16.84 -1.40 3.66
C ASP A 83 -15.45 -1.67 4.22
N TYR A 84 -14.48 -1.92 3.32
CA TYR A 84 -13.12 -2.35 3.65
C TYR A 84 -12.09 -1.53 2.89
N PHE A 85 -11.10 -1.01 3.60
CA PHE A 85 -10.03 -0.20 3.05
C PHE A 85 -8.68 -0.89 3.17
N ILE A 86 -7.92 -0.87 2.07
CA ILE A 86 -6.53 -1.32 2.00
C ILE A 86 -5.67 -0.09 1.71
N PHE A 87 -4.64 0.15 2.52
CA PHE A 87 -3.80 1.35 2.42
C PHE A 87 -2.39 0.99 2.00
N ILE A 88 -1.89 1.72 1.01
CA ILE A 88 -0.50 1.64 0.55
C ILE A 88 0.06 3.04 0.28
N ASP A 89 1.39 3.15 0.26
CA ASP A 89 2.06 4.36 -0.23
C ASP A 89 2.26 4.29 -1.75
N GLY A 90 2.37 5.45 -2.40
CA GLY A 90 2.53 5.60 -3.84
C GLY A 90 3.87 5.13 -4.42
N ASP A 91 4.76 4.59 -3.58
CA ASP A 91 6.03 3.95 -3.94
C ASP A 91 6.06 2.44 -3.60
N CYS A 92 4.93 1.87 -3.22
CA CYS A 92 4.83 0.47 -2.79
C CYS A 92 4.24 -0.43 -3.88
N VAL A 93 5.11 -1.13 -4.60
CA VAL A 93 4.73 -2.09 -5.64
C VAL A 93 4.20 -3.38 -5.01
N LEU A 94 3.06 -3.85 -5.48
CA LEU A 94 2.30 -4.93 -4.88
C LEU A 94 2.65 -6.30 -5.44
N HIS A 95 2.74 -7.32 -4.58
CA HIS A 95 2.73 -8.71 -5.01
C HIS A 95 1.39 -9.05 -5.69
N PRO A 96 1.33 -9.90 -6.74
CA PRO A 96 0.08 -10.20 -7.46
C PRO A 96 -1.10 -10.69 -6.61
N ASN A 97 -0.83 -11.35 -5.50
CA ASN A 97 -1.87 -11.82 -4.56
C ASN A 97 -2.08 -10.87 -3.36
N PHE A 98 -1.64 -9.63 -3.44
CA PHE A 98 -1.68 -8.71 -2.32
C PHE A 98 -3.12 -8.43 -1.86
N ILE A 99 -3.98 -7.98 -2.76
CA ILE A 99 -5.38 -7.66 -2.44
C ILE A 99 -6.15 -8.92 -2.04
N GLU A 100 -5.98 -10.03 -2.77
CA GLU A 100 -6.59 -11.31 -2.42
C GLU A 100 -6.30 -11.75 -0.98
N ASN A 101 -5.03 -11.59 -0.54
CA ASN A 101 -4.64 -11.93 0.82
C ASN A 101 -5.26 -10.99 1.86
N HIS A 102 -5.31 -9.68 1.60
CA HIS A 102 -5.99 -8.74 2.48
C HIS A 102 -7.47 -9.09 2.64
N LEU A 103 -8.16 -9.42 1.54
CA LEU A 103 -9.57 -9.84 1.57
C LEU A 103 -9.78 -11.16 2.31
N LYS A 104 -8.90 -12.14 2.07
CA LYS A 104 -8.97 -13.47 2.70
C LYS A 104 -8.86 -13.43 4.22
N PHE A 105 -8.03 -12.53 4.75
CA PHE A 105 -7.76 -12.43 6.18
C PHE A 105 -8.50 -11.26 6.84
N ALA A 106 -9.37 -10.55 6.13
CA ALA A 106 -10.17 -9.46 6.64
C ALA A 106 -11.05 -9.92 7.81
N ARG A 107 -11.07 -9.13 8.90
CA ARG A 107 -11.91 -9.34 10.08
C ARG A 107 -12.32 -8.00 10.67
N GLU A 108 -13.53 -7.91 11.19
CA GLU A 108 -14.09 -6.67 11.72
C GLU A 108 -13.41 -6.19 13.02
N ASP A 109 -12.83 -7.11 13.78
CA ASP A 109 -12.26 -6.89 15.10
C ASP A 109 -10.77 -6.54 15.08
N ARG A 110 -10.15 -6.34 13.90
CA ARG A 110 -8.70 -6.12 13.81
C ARG A 110 -8.25 -5.38 12.57
N ILE A 111 -7.05 -4.79 12.67
CA ILE A 111 -6.27 -4.36 11.52
C ILE A 111 -5.42 -5.54 11.03
N LEU A 112 -5.41 -5.74 9.72
CA LEU A 112 -4.46 -6.62 9.06
C LEU A 112 -3.24 -5.79 8.66
N ALA A 113 -2.08 -6.08 9.25
CA ALA A 113 -0.82 -5.40 8.96
C ALA A 113 0.08 -6.28 8.10
N GLY A 114 0.55 -5.74 7.01
CA GLY A 114 1.49 -6.39 6.11
C GLY A 114 2.92 -5.89 6.27
N LYS A 115 3.83 -6.52 5.56
CA LYS A 115 5.26 -6.21 5.56
C LYS A 115 5.72 -5.75 4.19
N ARG A 116 6.90 -5.16 4.12
CA ARG A 116 7.52 -4.75 2.86
C ARG A 116 9.02 -5.01 2.88
N ILE A 117 9.57 -5.27 1.71
CA ILE A 117 10.99 -5.14 1.43
C ILE A 117 11.27 -3.69 1.02
N LYS A 118 12.37 -3.11 1.49
CA LYS A 118 12.90 -1.87 0.95
C LYS A 118 14.09 -2.23 0.08
N LEU A 119 13.90 -2.18 -1.24
CA LEU A 119 14.92 -2.53 -2.24
C LEU A 119 16.09 -1.53 -2.22
N GLY A 120 17.26 -1.98 -2.61
CA GLY A 120 18.40 -1.14 -2.95
C GLY A 120 18.24 -0.52 -4.34
N PRO A 121 19.15 0.38 -4.74
CA PRO A 121 18.99 1.18 -5.97
C PRO A 121 18.94 0.31 -7.24
N ASN A 122 19.84 -0.67 -7.39
CA ASN A 122 19.88 -1.48 -8.60
C ASN A 122 18.61 -2.33 -8.79
N TYR A 123 18.13 -2.97 -7.71
CA TYR A 123 16.89 -3.77 -7.77
C TYR A 123 15.63 -2.90 -7.87
N SER A 124 15.66 -1.68 -7.34
CA SER A 124 14.58 -0.70 -7.57
C SER A 124 14.48 -0.33 -9.04
N ASP A 125 15.62 -0.10 -9.72
CA ASP A 125 15.65 0.20 -11.15
C ASP A 125 15.25 -1.03 -11.98
N GLN A 126 15.68 -2.22 -11.61
CA GLN A 126 15.23 -3.45 -12.26
C GLN A 126 13.70 -3.61 -12.15
N LEU A 127 13.12 -3.33 -10.99
CA LEU A 127 11.67 -3.40 -10.78
C LEU A 127 10.93 -2.37 -11.64
N ARG A 128 11.42 -1.13 -11.71
CA ARG A 128 10.84 -0.08 -12.58
C ARG A 128 10.84 -0.47 -14.05
N ASN A 129 11.88 -1.17 -14.50
CA ASN A 129 12.06 -1.61 -15.88
C ASN A 129 11.51 -3.02 -16.18
N ALA A 130 11.00 -3.74 -15.16
CA ALA A 130 10.44 -5.07 -15.34
C ALA A 130 9.17 -5.03 -16.20
N LYS A 131 9.01 -6.01 -17.09
CA LYS A 131 7.78 -6.15 -17.90
C LYS A 131 6.56 -6.40 -17.00
N THR A 132 6.74 -7.25 -15.98
CA THR A 132 5.69 -7.56 -15.01
C THR A 132 6.27 -7.66 -13.61
N VAL A 133 5.45 -7.33 -12.61
CA VAL A 133 5.81 -7.51 -11.20
C VAL A 133 5.94 -9.01 -10.86
N SER A 134 5.17 -9.85 -11.51
CA SER A 134 5.26 -11.32 -11.34
C SER A 134 6.61 -11.88 -11.76
N GLU A 135 7.23 -11.33 -12.81
CA GLU A 135 8.59 -11.70 -13.24
C GLU A 135 9.61 -11.27 -12.17
N PHE A 136 9.50 -10.04 -11.69
CA PHE A 136 10.39 -9.53 -10.65
C PHE A 136 10.24 -10.30 -9.34
N ALA A 137 9.03 -10.65 -8.92
CA ALA A 137 8.78 -11.42 -7.71
C ALA A 137 9.51 -12.78 -7.70
N LYS A 138 9.70 -13.41 -8.86
CA LYS A 138 10.44 -14.67 -9.01
C LYS A 138 11.95 -14.51 -8.79
N VAL A 139 12.48 -13.29 -8.95
CA VAL A 139 13.91 -12.98 -8.76
C VAL A 139 14.27 -12.88 -7.28
N ILE A 140 13.33 -12.48 -6.42
CA ILE A 140 13.61 -12.15 -5.01
C ILE A 140 14.27 -13.29 -4.26
N LEU A 141 13.73 -14.49 -4.31
CA LEU A 141 14.24 -15.63 -3.54
C LEU A 141 15.59 -16.14 -4.06
N PRO A 142 15.79 -16.38 -5.38
CA PRO A 142 17.07 -16.79 -5.91
C PRO A 142 18.19 -15.77 -5.67
N GLU A 143 17.87 -14.47 -5.74
CA GLU A 143 18.86 -13.39 -5.67
C GLU A 143 18.91 -12.68 -4.31
N ILE A 144 18.34 -13.27 -3.27
CA ILE A 144 18.22 -12.64 -1.95
C ILE A 144 19.55 -12.14 -1.38
N LYS A 145 20.66 -12.85 -1.65
CA LYS A 145 22.01 -12.43 -1.23
C LYS A 145 22.50 -11.19 -1.98
N SER A 146 22.20 -11.11 -3.28
CA SER A 146 22.56 -9.97 -4.13
C SER A 146 21.69 -8.75 -3.78
N ILE A 147 20.40 -8.95 -3.55
CA ILE A 147 19.46 -7.95 -3.06
C ILE A 147 19.94 -7.35 -1.73
N LYS A 148 20.39 -8.18 -0.79
CA LYS A 148 20.99 -7.71 0.47
C LYS A 148 22.25 -6.88 0.24
N LYS A 149 23.15 -7.32 -0.66
CA LYS A 149 24.39 -6.57 -0.99
C LYS A 149 24.10 -5.23 -1.65
N ASP A 150 23.00 -5.11 -2.38
CA ASP A 150 22.52 -3.86 -2.98
C ASP A 150 21.98 -2.84 -1.95
N GLY A 151 21.99 -3.19 -0.66
CA GLY A 151 21.55 -2.33 0.43
C GLY A 151 20.08 -2.47 0.80
N ALA A 152 19.39 -3.51 0.33
CA ALA A 152 18.02 -3.74 0.69
C ALA A 152 17.85 -3.96 2.20
N LYS A 153 16.78 -3.37 2.76
CA LYS A 153 16.36 -3.58 4.15
C LYS A 153 15.13 -4.47 4.20
N PHE A 154 15.02 -5.30 5.24
CA PHE A 154 13.91 -6.24 5.42
C PHE A 154 13.72 -7.17 4.21
N TYR A 155 14.82 -7.59 3.58
CA TYR A 155 14.82 -8.36 2.34
C TYR A 155 14.12 -9.71 2.50
N GLU A 156 14.11 -10.28 3.70
CA GLU A 156 13.39 -11.51 4.05
C GLU A 156 11.85 -11.35 3.94
N GLU A 157 11.34 -10.13 4.02
CA GLU A 157 9.91 -9.85 3.88
C GLU A 157 9.43 -9.86 2.43
N GLY A 158 10.36 -9.89 1.48
CA GLY A 158 10.05 -10.07 0.06
C GLY A 158 9.72 -11.53 -0.31
N ILE A 159 9.95 -12.49 0.60
CA ILE A 159 9.65 -13.90 0.35
C ILE A 159 8.15 -14.14 0.55
N TYR A 160 7.45 -14.41 -0.55
CA TYR A 160 6.04 -14.74 -0.50
C TYR A 160 5.82 -16.21 -0.11
N ILE A 161 5.04 -16.44 0.93
CA ILE A 161 4.58 -17.77 1.34
C ILE A 161 3.08 -17.85 1.09
N SER A 162 2.67 -18.69 0.14
CA SER A 162 1.26 -18.87 -0.17
C SER A 162 0.48 -19.35 1.05
N PRO A 163 -0.70 -18.78 1.36
CA PRO A 163 -1.59 -19.30 2.41
C PRO A 163 -2.06 -20.74 2.21
N LYS A 164 -1.88 -21.28 1.01
CA LYS A 164 -2.18 -22.69 0.67
C LYS A 164 -0.97 -23.61 0.88
N SER A 165 0.20 -23.06 1.17
CA SER A 165 1.44 -23.83 1.40
C SER A 165 1.42 -24.49 2.76
N ILE A 166 2.04 -25.66 2.87
CA ILE A 166 2.34 -26.31 4.15
C ILE A 166 3.23 -25.43 5.06
N PHE A 167 3.98 -24.48 4.49
CA PHE A 167 4.81 -23.52 5.21
C PHE A 167 4.06 -22.26 5.65
N SER A 168 2.74 -22.16 5.40
CA SER A 168 1.94 -20.97 5.75
C SER A 168 1.98 -20.64 7.25
N PHE A 169 2.23 -21.62 8.13
CA PHE A 169 2.37 -21.41 9.57
C PHE A 169 3.52 -20.45 9.93
N ILE A 170 4.56 -20.33 9.09
CA ILE A 170 5.70 -19.42 9.31
C ILE A 170 5.22 -17.97 9.40
N ALA A 171 4.22 -17.59 8.60
CA ALA A 171 3.64 -16.24 8.64
C ALA A 171 3.00 -15.94 10.00
N TYR A 172 2.39 -16.93 10.66
CA TYR A 172 1.79 -16.76 11.99
C TYR A 172 2.83 -16.68 13.12
N LEU A 173 4.04 -17.21 12.92
CA LEU A 173 5.14 -17.11 13.91
C LEU A 173 5.75 -15.70 13.90
N ARG A 174 5.62 -14.96 12.81
CA ARG A 174 6.19 -13.62 12.62
C ARG A 174 5.18 -12.53 12.95
N LYS A 175 4.81 -12.42 14.22
CA LYS A 175 3.88 -11.38 14.69
C LYS A 175 4.45 -9.99 14.40
N MET A 176 3.57 -9.09 13.98
CA MET A 176 3.84 -7.65 13.93
C MET A 176 3.28 -6.99 15.18
N SER A 177 4.09 -6.16 15.82
CA SER A 177 3.67 -5.37 16.98
C SER A 177 3.17 -3.98 16.60
N GLN A 178 3.38 -3.57 15.37
CA GLN A 178 3.08 -2.22 14.89
C GLN A 178 2.63 -2.26 13.43
N ILE A 179 1.69 -1.40 13.08
CA ILE A 179 1.29 -1.15 11.70
C ILE A 179 2.41 -0.41 10.97
N LYS A 180 2.48 -0.61 9.66
CA LYS A 180 3.24 0.24 8.74
C LYS A 180 2.25 0.88 7.79
N GLY A 181 2.19 2.19 7.73
CA GLY A 181 1.22 2.96 6.94
C GLY A 181 1.20 2.63 5.45
N CYS A 182 2.27 2.00 4.98
CA CYS A 182 2.39 1.56 3.59
C CYS A 182 1.80 0.18 3.27
N ASN A 183 1.29 -0.55 4.27
CA ASN A 183 0.73 -1.89 4.04
C ASN A 183 -0.14 -2.33 5.22
N PHE A 184 -1.40 -1.93 5.22
CA PHE A 184 -2.40 -2.41 6.17
C PHE A 184 -3.81 -2.31 5.60
N SER A 185 -4.75 -2.96 6.26
CA SER A 185 -6.17 -2.87 5.90
C SER A 185 -7.07 -3.09 7.10
N CYS A 186 -8.27 -2.53 7.04
CA CYS A 186 -9.30 -2.69 8.06
C CYS A 186 -10.69 -2.35 7.50
N TYR A 187 -11.72 -2.72 8.25
CA TYR A 187 -13.08 -2.27 7.98
C TYR A 187 -13.25 -0.78 8.28
N LYS A 188 -14.12 -0.11 7.50
CA LYS A 188 -14.50 1.28 7.74
C LYS A 188 -15.00 1.50 9.15
N SER A 189 -15.88 0.61 9.63
CA SER A 189 -16.44 0.63 10.98
C SER A 189 -15.37 0.61 12.08
N ALA A 190 -14.25 -0.03 11.84
CA ALA A 190 -13.14 -0.07 12.79
C ALA A 190 -12.41 1.29 12.87
N LEU A 191 -12.21 1.96 11.73
CA LEU A 191 -11.67 3.33 11.68
C LEU A 191 -12.63 4.33 12.32
N GLU A 192 -13.92 4.21 12.07
CA GLU A 192 -14.94 5.09 12.65
C GLU A 192 -14.97 5.01 14.19
N LYS A 193 -14.81 3.81 14.77
CA LYS A 193 -14.73 3.61 16.22
C LYS A 193 -13.59 4.38 16.90
N ILE A 194 -12.48 4.57 16.20
CA ILE A 194 -11.30 5.29 16.71
C ILE A 194 -11.21 6.73 16.16
N ASN A 195 -12.26 7.21 15.49
CA ASN A 195 -12.32 8.55 14.88
C ASN A 195 -11.26 8.79 13.78
N GLY A 196 -10.92 7.74 13.00
CA GLY A 196 -9.98 7.83 11.87
C GLY A 196 -8.52 8.04 12.27
N PHE A 197 -7.78 8.66 11.36
CA PHE A 197 -6.38 9.05 11.57
C PHE A 197 -6.29 10.35 12.37
N ASN A 198 -5.28 10.48 13.23
CA ASN A 198 -5.05 11.71 13.98
C ASN A 198 -4.42 12.78 13.08
N GLU A 199 -5.13 13.88 12.84
CA GLU A 199 -4.72 14.97 11.94
C GLU A 199 -3.69 15.93 12.59
N ASP A 200 -3.41 15.81 13.89
CA ASP A 200 -2.39 16.60 14.58
C ASP A 200 -0.96 16.22 14.17
N TYR A 201 -0.79 15.05 13.51
CA TYR A 201 0.48 14.70 12.89
C TYR A 201 0.66 15.48 11.59
N VAL A 202 1.42 16.58 11.65
CA VAL A 202 1.68 17.49 10.52
C VAL A 202 3.14 17.44 10.02
N LEU A 203 3.89 16.42 10.43
CA LEU A 203 5.24 16.15 9.97
C LEU A 203 5.40 14.67 9.68
N PRO A 204 6.21 14.30 8.67
CA PRO A 204 6.55 12.89 8.41
C PRO A 204 7.45 12.39 9.55
N ALA A 205 6.85 12.05 10.67
CA ALA A 205 7.55 11.72 11.89
C ALA A 205 7.31 10.27 12.30
N ILE A 206 8.13 9.81 13.21
CA ILE A 206 7.95 8.55 13.90
C ILE A 206 6.70 8.68 14.77
N GLY A 207 5.63 7.96 14.40
CA GLY A 207 4.50 7.85 15.32
C GLY A 207 3.11 7.86 14.72
N GLU A 208 2.87 8.36 13.49
CA GLU A 208 1.52 8.38 12.92
C GLU A 208 0.95 6.97 12.70
N ASP A 209 1.77 6.04 12.25
CA ASP A 209 1.40 4.63 12.09
C ASP A 209 1.25 3.94 13.45
N ILE A 210 2.12 4.30 14.41
CA ILE A 210 2.12 3.76 15.77
C ILE A 210 0.89 4.23 16.53
N ASP A 211 0.48 5.48 16.38
CA ASP A 211 -0.73 6.04 16.97
C ASP A 211 -1.96 5.19 16.60
N LEU A 212 -2.10 4.84 15.33
CA LEU A 212 -3.18 3.98 14.88
C LEU A 212 -3.12 2.59 15.56
N THR A 213 -1.92 2.03 15.74
CA THR A 213 -1.72 0.75 16.46
C THR A 213 -2.17 0.81 17.91
N TRP A 214 -1.98 1.96 18.59
CA TRP A 214 -2.36 2.13 20.01
C TRP A 214 -3.85 2.36 20.22
N ARG A 215 -4.52 2.95 19.23
CA ARG A 215 -5.95 3.25 19.32
C ARG A 215 -6.86 2.09 18.94
N PHE A 216 -6.32 1.06 18.29
CA PHE A 216 -6.98 -0.20 17.96
C PHE A 216 -6.82 -1.25 19.07
#